data_6618222fb6223f76be8b086d0135eb88
#
_entry.id   6618222fb6223f76be8b086d0135eb88
#
_cell.length_a   1.000
_cell.length_b   1.000
_cell.length_c   1.000
_cell.angle_alpha   90.00
_cell.angle_beta   90.00
_cell.angle_gamma   90.00
#
_symmetry.space_group_name_H-M   'P 1'
#
loop_
_entity.id
_entity.type
_entity.pdbx_description
1 polymer ?
#
loop_
_entity_poly.entity_id
_entity_poly.type
_entity_poly.pdbx_seq_one_letter_code
_entity_poly.pdbx_strand_id
1 'polypeptide(L)'
;IMIKSNGGIIGPDNVTTGGAFGTASGVFKLNEVTDLIKESKWPTAGPEGFQVANSLRFNDGSSDYLTRTNSGTGSTSKSTISLWTKRSGISSYQDIWESYNDGSNYFRFRFRDDNRLDMQSDISNSTVFLKRTTRVFRDTSAWYHICVVIDLTQSNADKIKLYINGTRETAFDSSTDLTSTSQQFVGGGGSYNFTIGRHPSSDAYYDGYMAEYVFVDGQALAPTSFGEENSQTGIWVPKSVTGLTFGTNGFYQNYSNSGALGEDFSGNDNDFTVNNLTSLDQSTDSPS
;
A
#
# COMPACT_ATOMS: atom_id res chain seq x y z
N ILE A 1 48.05 -21.23 9.42
CA ILE A 1 48.18 -19.76 9.30
C ILE A 1 46.73 -19.25 9.34
N MET A 2 46.33 -18.68 10.49
CA MET A 2 45.04 -18.01 10.61
C MET A 2 45.14 -16.68 9.84
N ILE A 3 44.44 -16.56 8.74
CA ILE A 3 44.25 -15.28 8.10
C ILE A 3 43.19 -14.54 8.92
N LYS A 4 43.59 -13.53 9.66
CA LYS A 4 42.66 -12.61 10.34
C LYS A 4 42.04 -11.73 9.24
N SER A 5 40.79 -12.00 8.88
CA SER A 5 39.99 -11.14 8.03
C SER A 5 39.48 -9.96 8.86
N ASN A 6 40.05 -8.76 8.70
CA ASN A 6 39.49 -7.53 9.26
C ASN A 6 38.54 -6.92 8.23
N GLY A 7 37.23 -7.06 8.47
CA GLY A 7 36.20 -6.33 7.72
C GLY A 7 35.94 -6.87 6.31
N GLY A 8 35.36 -8.05 6.20
CA GLY A 8 34.80 -8.54 4.95
C GLY A 8 33.32 -8.15 4.79
N ILE A 9 32.89 -7.99 3.55
CA ILE A 9 31.47 -7.85 3.20
C ILE A 9 30.89 -9.25 3.14
N ILE A 10 29.77 -9.47 3.82
CA ILE A 10 29.03 -10.74 3.81
C ILE A 10 28.01 -10.69 2.69
N GLY A 11 28.08 -11.61 1.77
CA GLY A 11 27.14 -11.75 0.66
C GLY A 11 26.46 -13.13 0.64
N PRO A 12 25.43 -13.36 -0.17
CA PRO A 12 24.75 -14.66 -0.33
C PRO A 12 25.63 -15.72 -1.01
N ASP A 13 25.38 -17.02 -0.80
CA ASP A 13 26.26 -18.15 -1.15
C ASP A 13 26.52 -18.38 -2.63
N ASN A 14 27.79 -18.47 -3.01
CA ASN A 14 28.38 -18.82 -4.30
C ASN A 14 28.44 -17.76 -5.40
N VAL A 15 29.63 -17.21 -5.62
CA VAL A 15 29.95 -16.63 -6.91
C VAL A 15 30.24 -17.76 -7.89
N THR A 16 29.25 -18.19 -8.65
CA THR A 16 29.48 -19.07 -9.79
C THR A 16 30.00 -18.25 -10.98
N THR A 17 31.03 -18.71 -11.61
CA THR A 17 31.68 -18.15 -12.84
C THR A 17 30.77 -18.26 -14.05
N GLY A 18 29.56 -17.63 -14.00
CA GLY A 18 28.59 -17.81 -15.07
C GLY A 18 27.41 -16.88 -15.05
N GLY A 19 27.59 -15.60 -14.69
CA GLY A 19 26.67 -14.53 -15.09
C GLY A 19 25.21 -14.61 -14.63
N ALA A 20 24.86 -15.33 -13.57
CA ALA A 20 23.56 -15.23 -12.95
C ALA A 20 23.63 -14.27 -11.76
N PHE A 21 22.87 -13.18 -11.83
CA PHE A 21 22.67 -12.26 -10.73
C PHE A 21 22.10 -13.02 -9.52
N GLY A 22 22.63 -12.76 -8.33
CA GLY A 22 21.96 -13.16 -7.07
C GLY A 22 22.65 -14.24 -6.24
N THR A 23 23.88 -14.68 -6.55
CA THR A 23 24.50 -15.80 -5.81
C THR A 23 25.96 -15.53 -5.39
N ALA A 24 26.25 -14.45 -4.69
CA ALA A 24 27.53 -14.27 -4.04
C ALA A 24 27.40 -14.59 -2.54
N SER A 25 28.06 -15.64 -2.08
CA SER A 25 28.08 -16.03 -0.68
C SER A 25 29.48 -16.09 -0.16
N GLY A 26 29.63 -15.68 1.08
CA GLY A 26 30.89 -15.73 1.79
C GLY A 26 31.33 -14.37 2.34
N VAL A 27 32.52 -14.33 2.88
CA VAL A 27 33.17 -13.11 3.37
C VAL A 27 34.21 -12.68 2.34
N PHE A 28 33.99 -11.53 1.70
CA PHE A 28 34.87 -10.99 0.66
C PHE A 28 35.72 -9.86 1.22
N LYS A 29 36.94 -9.72 0.73
CA LYS A 29 37.75 -8.54 0.98
C LYS A 29 37.26 -7.40 0.07
N LEU A 30 37.47 -6.15 0.50
CA LEU A 30 37.00 -4.98 -0.26
C LEU A 30 37.56 -4.93 -1.69
N ASN A 31 38.83 -5.33 -1.89
CA ASN A 31 39.42 -5.40 -3.20
C ASN A 31 38.80 -6.49 -4.09
N GLU A 32 38.41 -7.63 -3.52
CA GLU A 32 37.72 -8.73 -4.23
C GLU A 32 36.34 -8.27 -4.68
N VAL A 33 35.59 -7.56 -3.82
CA VAL A 33 34.31 -6.93 -4.18
C VAL A 33 34.50 -5.92 -5.31
N THR A 34 35.52 -5.06 -5.22
CA THR A 34 35.81 -4.06 -6.26
C THR A 34 36.12 -4.69 -7.60
N ASP A 35 36.89 -5.78 -7.62
CA ASP A 35 37.21 -6.48 -8.83
C ASP A 35 36.02 -7.22 -9.44
N LEU A 36 35.18 -7.84 -8.58
CA LEU A 36 33.94 -8.48 -9.01
C LEU A 36 32.92 -7.46 -9.56
N ILE A 37 32.87 -6.25 -9.02
CA ILE A 37 32.01 -5.15 -9.55
C ILE A 37 32.53 -4.74 -10.95
N LYS A 38 33.86 -4.55 -11.14
CA LYS A 38 34.44 -4.19 -12.41
C LYS A 38 34.18 -5.25 -13.47
N GLU A 39 34.17 -6.52 -13.08
CA GLU A 39 33.93 -7.66 -13.96
C GLU A 39 32.42 -7.95 -14.14
N SER A 40 31.54 -7.12 -13.59
CA SER A 40 30.07 -7.33 -13.58
C SER A 40 29.64 -8.69 -12.98
N LYS A 41 30.48 -9.23 -12.10
CA LYS A 41 30.23 -10.51 -11.39
C LYS A 41 29.72 -10.33 -9.97
N TRP A 42 29.79 -9.11 -9.43
CA TRP A 42 29.17 -8.79 -8.14
C TRP A 42 27.69 -8.55 -8.36
N PRO A 43 26.82 -9.11 -7.51
CA PRO A 43 25.39 -8.81 -7.58
C PRO A 43 25.18 -7.31 -7.32
N THR A 44 25.00 -6.53 -8.37
CA THR A 44 24.76 -5.08 -8.29
C THR A 44 23.28 -4.74 -8.30
N ALA A 45 22.44 -5.69 -8.65
CA ALA A 45 21.02 -5.55 -8.56
C ALA A 45 20.54 -6.17 -7.23
N GLY A 46 19.65 -5.47 -6.55
CA GLY A 46 18.75 -6.09 -5.60
C GLY A 46 17.97 -7.22 -6.27
N PRO A 47 17.11 -7.91 -5.55
CA PRO A 47 16.39 -9.07 -6.07
C PRO A 47 15.75 -8.73 -7.43
N GLU A 48 15.90 -9.65 -8.39
CA GLU A 48 15.17 -9.60 -9.65
C GLU A 48 13.68 -9.61 -9.31
N GLY A 49 13.05 -8.46 -9.39
CA GLY A 49 11.64 -8.30 -9.03
C GLY A 49 11.14 -6.94 -9.50
N PHE A 50 9.85 -6.74 -9.34
CA PHE A 50 9.21 -5.47 -9.64
C PHE A 50 9.77 -4.37 -8.72
N GLN A 51 10.28 -3.29 -9.34
CA GLN A 51 10.83 -2.14 -8.63
C GLN A 51 9.85 -0.98 -8.68
N VAL A 52 9.48 -0.47 -7.51
CA VAL A 52 8.65 0.73 -7.40
C VAL A 52 9.54 1.96 -7.59
N ALA A 53 9.29 2.71 -8.65
CA ALA A 53 10.11 3.86 -8.99
C ALA A 53 9.81 5.09 -8.13
N ASN A 54 8.54 5.29 -7.79
CA ASN A 54 8.08 6.51 -7.16
C ASN A 54 7.06 6.25 -6.04
N SER A 55 7.01 7.18 -5.12
CA SER A 55 5.93 7.37 -4.15
C SER A 55 5.43 8.81 -4.18
N LEU A 56 4.28 9.06 -3.58
CA LEU A 56 3.76 10.39 -3.35
C LEU A 56 3.84 10.71 -1.86
N ARG A 57 4.49 11.84 -1.53
CA ARG A 57 4.55 12.37 -0.18
C ARG A 57 3.34 13.25 0.10
N PHE A 58 2.61 12.93 1.15
CA PHE A 58 1.54 13.76 1.72
C PHE A 58 2.07 14.48 2.95
N ASN A 59 1.70 15.74 3.13
CA ASN A 59 2.06 16.55 4.27
C ASN A 59 0.78 17.12 4.89
N ASP A 60 0.52 16.79 6.15
CA ASP A 60 -0.66 17.27 6.88
C ASP A 60 -0.62 18.81 7.07
N GLY A 61 0.58 19.38 7.21
CA GLY A 61 0.79 20.82 7.34
C GLY A 61 0.41 21.64 6.10
N SER A 62 0.46 21.04 4.90
CA SER A 62 -0.05 21.65 3.64
C SER A 62 -1.45 21.20 3.28
N SER A 63 -2.04 20.28 4.05
CA SER A 63 -3.37 19.73 3.78
C SER A 63 -3.46 19.01 2.43
N ASP A 64 -2.52 18.11 2.18
CA ASP A 64 -2.38 17.38 0.92
C ASP A 64 -3.37 16.22 0.82
N TYR A 65 -4.07 16.11 -0.31
CA TYR A 65 -4.96 14.99 -0.57
C TYR A 65 -5.29 14.84 -2.05
N LEU A 66 -5.81 13.66 -2.40
CA LEU A 66 -6.38 13.38 -3.71
C LEU A 66 -7.87 13.08 -3.55
N THR A 67 -8.69 13.54 -4.52
CA THR A 67 -10.13 13.28 -4.50
C THR A 67 -10.63 12.96 -5.90
N ARG A 68 -11.64 12.08 -5.96
CA ARG A 68 -12.27 11.69 -7.22
C ARG A 68 -13.77 11.52 -7.03
N THR A 69 -14.54 12.12 -7.95
CA THR A 69 -15.97 11.85 -8.09
C THR A 69 -16.15 10.61 -8.96
N ASN A 70 -16.78 9.58 -8.39
CA ASN A 70 -17.07 8.37 -9.14
C ASN A 70 -18.24 8.58 -10.09
N SER A 71 -18.10 8.12 -11.34
CA SER A 71 -19.10 8.36 -12.39
C SER A 71 -19.93 7.13 -12.74
N GLY A 72 -19.51 5.95 -12.28
CA GLY A 72 -20.14 4.68 -12.64
C GLY A 72 -20.77 3.95 -11.46
N THR A 73 -21.62 2.99 -11.75
CA THR A 73 -22.12 2.04 -10.75
C THR A 73 -21.04 0.99 -10.52
N GLY A 74 -20.36 1.07 -9.36
CA GLY A 74 -19.39 0.06 -8.93
C GLY A 74 -20.07 -1.17 -8.33
N SER A 75 -19.26 -2.15 -7.99
CA SER A 75 -19.71 -3.35 -7.27
C SER A 75 -20.25 -2.99 -5.88
N THR A 76 -21.34 -3.60 -5.50
CA THR A 76 -21.89 -3.45 -4.14
C THR A 76 -21.50 -4.59 -3.21
N SER A 77 -20.70 -5.54 -3.69
CA SER A 77 -20.39 -6.77 -2.93
C SER A 77 -18.92 -7.13 -2.86
N LYS A 78 -18.11 -6.72 -3.84
CA LYS A 78 -16.68 -7.10 -3.88
C LYS A 78 -15.80 -5.94 -4.30
N SER A 79 -14.69 -5.76 -3.61
CA SER A 79 -13.58 -4.90 -4.03
C SER A 79 -12.29 -5.27 -3.29
N THR A 80 -11.18 -4.72 -3.75
CA THR A 80 -9.89 -4.82 -3.08
C THR A 80 -9.19 -3.47 -3.12
N ILE A 81 -8.65 -3.05 -1.98
CA ILE A 81 -7.81 -1.87 -1.83
C ILE A 81 -6.43 -2.36 -1.44
N SER A 82 -5.40 -1.95 -2.15
CA SER A 82 -4.01 -2.31 -1.87
C SER A 82 -3.12 -1.08 -2.00
N LEU A 83 -2.23 -0.87 -1.04
CA LEU A 83 -1.26 0.22 -1.10
C LEU A 83 -0.03 -0.10 -0.25
N TRP A 84 1.07 0.54 -0.61
CA TRP A 84 2.24 0.65 0.26
C TRP A 84 2.23 2.01 0.93
N THR A 85 2.56 2.05 2.21
CA THR A 85 2.53 3.29 2.98
C THR A 85 3.66 3.34 4.01
N LYS A 86 4.26 4.53 4.16
CA LYS A 86 5.26 4.85 5.19
C LYS A 86 4.86 6.15 5.87
N ARG A 87 4.70 6.11 7.19
CA ARG A 87 4.29 7.27 7.98
C ARG A 87 5.46 8.22 8.23
N SER A 88 5.23 9.53 8.21
CA SER A 88 6.16 10.54 8.70
C SER A 88 5.76 11.03 10.08
N GLY A 89 4.47 11.27 10.29
CA GLY A 89 3.89 11.64 11.58
C GLY A 89 3.30 10.45 12.34
N ILE A 90 3.22 10.55 13.67
CA ILE A 90 2.55 9.60 14.56
C ILE A 90 1.71 10.35 15.59
N SER A 91 0.84 9.64 16.31
CA SER A 91 0.05 10.21 17.43
C SER A 91 -1.00 11.23 17.01
N SER A 92 -1.46 11.19 15.75
CA SER A 92 -2.61 11.93 15.22
C SER A 92 -3.48 11.01 14.37
N TYR A 93 -4.73 11.40 14.15
CA TYR A 93 -5.60 10.74 13.18
C TYR A 93 -5.10 11.08 11.77
N GLN A 94 -4.90 10.05 10.95
CA GLN A 94 -4.39 10.18 9.59
C GLN A 94 -5.20 9.26 8.67
N ASP A 95 -6.12 9.83 7.91
CA ASP A 95 -6.97 9.08 7.03
C ASP A 95 -6.22 8.70 5.75
N ILE A 96 -6.19 7.39 5.45
CA ILE A 96 -5.48 6.82 4.30
C ILE A 96 -6.41 6.77 3.11
N TRP A 97 -7.63 6.30 3.34
CA TRP A 97 -8.64 6.05 2.31
C TRP A 97 -10.04 6.30 2.83
N GLU A 98 -10.86 6.83 1.96
CA GLU A 98 -12.28 6.94 2.22
C GLU A 98 -13.13 6.76 0.96
N SER A 99 -14.17 5.96 1.08
CA SER A 99 -15.32 5.94 0.20
C SER A 99 -16.43 6.71 0.92
N TYR A 100 -16.70 7.91 0.48
CA TYR A 100 -17.46 8.93 1.21
C TYR A 100 -18.66 9.43 0.39
N ASN A 101 -19.83 9.39 1.01
CA ASN A 101 -21.04 10.05 0.50
C ASN A 101 -21.31 11.34 1.29
N ASP A 102 -21.41 11.23 2.62
CA ASP A 102 -21.60 12.32 3.56
C ASP A 102 -21.13 11.91 4.96
N GLY A 103 -21.21 12.80 5.95
CA GLY A 103 -20.76 12.56 7.32
C GLY A 103 -21.46 11.40 8.05
N SER A 104 -22.56 10.88 7.50
CA SER A 104 -23.35 9.79 8.05
C SER A 104 -23.19 8.47 7.31
N ASN A 105 -22.57 8.51 6.10
CA ASN A 105 -22.48 7.40 5.17
C ASN A 105 -21.09 7.36 4.52
N TYR A 106 -20.21 6.50 5.06
CA TYR A 106 -18.83 6.34 4.58
C TYR A 106 -18.26 4.97 4.93
N PHE A 107 -17.18 4.62 4.25
CA PHE A 107 -16.23 3.58 4.65
C PHE A 107 -14.82 4.18 4.59
N ARG A 108 -14.07 4.03 5.68
CA ARG A 108 -12.71 4.54 5.77
C ARG A 108 -11.75 3.57 6.43
N PHE A 109 -10.46 3.75 6.18
CA PHE A 109 -9.41 3.24 7.05
C PHE A 109 -8.33 4.30 7.28
N ARG A 110 -7.79 4.30 8.51
CA ARG A 110 -6.88 5.34 8.97
C ARG A 110 -5.95 4.84 10.06
N PHE A 111 -4.84 5.53 10.25
CA PHE A 111 -4.10 5.46 11.49
C PHE A 111 -4.74 6.37 12.53
N ARG A 112 -4.79 5.89 13.75
CA ARG A 112 -5.33 6.61 14.90
C ARG A 112 -4.21 7.35 15.65
N ASP A 113 -4.62 8.22 16.57
CA ASP A 113 -3.77 8.92 17.53
C ASP A 113 -3.00 7.98 18.48
N ASP A 114 -3.50 6.77 18.70
CA ASP A 114 -2.83 5.69 19.45
C ASP A 114 -1.92 4.80 18.56
N ASN A 115 -1.77 5.16 17.27
CA ASN A 115 -0.99 4.49 16.24
C ASN A 115 -1.50 3.10 15.81
N ARG A 116 -2.75 2.77 16.07
CA ARG A 116 -3.43 1.59 15.54
C ARG A 116 -4.05 1.88 14.18
N LEU A 117 -4.27 0.85 13.39
CA LEU A 117 -5.07 0.95 12.17
C LEU A 117 -6.54 0.69 12.51
N ASP A 118 -7.41 1.53 12.01
CA ASP A 118 -8.85 1.52 12.22
C ASP A 118 -9.56 1.48 10.87
N MET A 119 -10.45 0.50 10.68
CA MET A 119 -11.37 0.43 9.55
C MET A 119 -12.79 0.57 10.08
N GLN A 120 -13.54 1.52 9.55
CA GLN A 120 -14.89 1.83 10.01
C GLN A 120 -15.81 2.13 8.85
N SER A 121 -17.06 1.68 8.96
CA SER A 121 -18.16 2.13 8.11
C SER A 121 -19.32 2.56 8.95
N ASP A 122 -19.81 3.76 8.68
CA ASP A 122 -21.07 4.25 9.21
C ASP A 122 -22.10 4.32 8.08
N ILE A 123 -23.33 3.96 8.40
CA ILE A 123 -24.50 4.10 7.54
C ILE A 123 -25.63 4.73 8.37
N SER A 124 -26.15 5.85 7.91
CA SER A 124 -27.20 6.61 8.60
C SER A 124 -26.84 6.92 10.06
N ASN A 125 -25.61 7.40 10.30
CA ASN A 125 -25.03 7.71 11.62
C ASN A 125 -24.88 6.50 12.55
N SER A 126 -24.93 5.29 12.04
CA SER A 126 -24.73 4.07 12.83
C SER A 126 -23.50 3.32 12.34
N THR A 127 -22.60 2.98 13.27
CA THR A 127 -21.42 2.16 12.94
C THR A 127 -21.89 0.73 12.65
N VAL A 128 -21.82 0.35 11.38
CA VAL A 128 -22.20 -0.98 10.88
C VAL A 128 -21.03 -1.93 10.73
N PHE A 129 -19.82 -1.39 10.74
CA PHE A 129 -18.56 -2.14 10.67
C PHE A 129 -17.45 -1.39 11.41
N LEU A 130 -16.68 -2.12 12.21
CA LEU A 130 -15.49 -1.60 12.88
C LEU A 130 -14.47 -2.72 13.07
N LYS A 131 -13.23 -2.51 12.67
CA LYS A 131 -12.07 -3.32 13.03
C LYS A 131 -10.93 -2.38 13.40
N ARG A 132 -10.43 -2.51 14.64
CA ARG A 132 -9.27 -1.79 15.14
C ARG A 132 -8.20 -2.77 15.54
N THR A 133 -7.02 -2.65 14.95
CA THR A 133 -5.91 -3.56 15.24
C THR A 133 -5.42 -3.44 16.69
N THR A 134 -4.94 -4.53 17.27
CA THR A 134 -4.11 -4.47 18.49
C THR A 134 -2.69 -4.05 18.15
N ARG A 135 -2.24 -4.33 16.92
CA ARG A 135 -0.97 -3.90 16.36
C ARG A 135 -0.88 -2.37 16.31
N VAL A 136 0.29 -1.83 16.62
CA VAL A 136 0.64 -0.42 16.48
C VAL A 136 1.67 -0.21 15.38
N PHE A 137 1.59 0.92 14.68
CA PHE A 137 2.42 1.29 13.54
C PHE A 137 3.22 2.55 13.89
N ARG A 138 4.33 2.39 14.61
CA ARG A 138 5.16 3.48 15.15
C ARG A 138 6.49 3.65 14.43
N ASP A 139 6.87 2.70 13.60
CA ASP A 139 8.11 2.79 12.83
C ASP A 139 7.89 3.67 11.60
N THR A 140 8.43 4.87 11.64
CA THR A 140 8.33 5.86 10.55
C THR A 140 9.36 5.60 9.45
N SER A 141 10.27 4.64 9.62
CA SER A 141 11.22 4.21 8.60
C SER A 141 10.72 3.04 7.76
N ALA A 142 9.71 2.31 8.25
CA ALA A 142 9.20 1.11 7.61
C ALA A 142 8.11 1.41 6.59
N TRP A 143 8.21 0.75 5.44
CA TRP A 143 7.12 0.59 4.50
C TRP A 143 6.21 -0.56 4.95
N TYR A 144 4.91 -0.32 4.93
CA TYR A 144 3.88 -1.32 5.19
C TYR A 144 3.02 -1.53 3.95
N HIS A 145 2.86 -2.77 3.53
CA HIS A 145 1.81 -3.13 2.58
C HIS A 145 0.50 -3.33 3.34
N ILE A 146 -0.52 -2.57 3.00
CA ILE A 146 -1.87 -2.70 3.53
C ILE A 146 -2.76 -3.19 2.39
N CYS A 147 -3.46 -4.32 2.60
CA CYS A 147 -4.44 -4.83 1.65
C CYS A 147 -5.76 -5.09 2.38
N VAL A 148 -6.82 -4.42 1.94
CA VAL A 148 -8.19 -4.61 2.43
C VAL A 148 -8.99 -5.33 1.37
N VAL A 149 -9.43 -6.53 1.68
CA VAL A 149 -10.22 -7.40 0.78
C VAL A 149 -11.66 -7.41 1.25
N ILE A 150 -12.56 -6.96 0.42
CA ILE A 150 -14.00 -6.90 0.68
C ILE A 150 -14.70 -7.95 -0.18
N ASP A 151 -15.42 -8.88 0.47
CA ASP A 151 -16.33 -9.83 -0.17
C ASP A 151 -17.55 -10.04 0.71
N LEU A 152 -18.60 -9.28 0.46
CA LEU A 152 -19.82 -9.31 1.27
C LEU A 152 -20.65 -10.59 1.09
N THR A 153 -20.23 -11.50 0.22
CA THR A 153 -20.87 -12.83 0.05
C THR A 153 -20.41 -13.86 1.08
N GLN A 154 -19.34 -13.53 1.83
CA GLN A 154 -18.75 -14.41 2.85
C GLN A 154 -19.53 -14.36 4.18
N SER A 155 -19.08 -15.14 5.17
CA SER A 155 -19.55 -15.02 6.56
C SER A 155 -19.20 -13.64 7.13
N ASN A 156 -19.98 -13.14 8.09
CA ASN A 156 -19.82 -11.77 8.61
C ASN A 156 -18.38 -11.44 9.04
N ALA A 157 -17.71 -12.37 9.72
CA ALA A 157 -16.32 -12.21 10.16
C ALA A 157 -15.30 -12.16 9.01
N ASP A 158 -15.68 -12.65 7.83
CA ASP A 158 -14.81 -12.78 6.64
C ASP A 158 -15.16 -11.83 5.50
N LYS A 159 -16.17 -10.98 5.67
CA LYS A 159 -16.61 -10.03 4.64
C LYS A 159 -15.58 -8.97 4.32
N ILE A 160 -14.88 -8.48 5.36
CA ILE A 160 -13.83 -7.46 5.22
C ILE A 160 -12.60 -7.97 5.96
N LYS A 161 -11.54 -8.22 5.20
CA LYS A 161 -10.27 -8.77 5.69
C LYS A 161 -9.16 -7.75 5.51
N LEU A 162 -8.36 -7.59 6.55
CA LEU A 162 -7.14 -6.78 6.54
C LEU A 162 -5.91 -7.67 6.44
N TYR A 163 -4.99 -7.30 5.57
CA TYR A 163 -3.67 -7.92 5.48
C TYR A 163 -2.59 -6.87 5.63
N ILE A 164 -1.56 -7.20 6.40
CA ILE A 164 -0.36 -6.37 6.59
C ILE A 164 0.84 -7.18 6.13
N ASN A 165 1.57 -6.68 5.15
CA ASN A 165 2.72 -7.37 4.54
C ASN A 165 2.39 -8.83 4.20
N GLY A 166 1.30 -9.03 3.44
CA GLY A 166 0.81 -10.34 3.00
C GLY A 166 0.12 -11.20 4.07
N THR A 167 0.26 -10.87 5.36
CA THR A 167 -0.27 -11.66 6.48
C THR A 167 -1.62 -11.12 6.93
N ARG A 168 -2.64 -12.00 7.06
CA ARG A 168 -3.96 -11.61 7.56
C ARG A 168 -3.88 -11.14 9.00
N GLU A 169 -4.41 -9.94 9.27
CA GLU A 169 -4.60 -9.43 10.62
C GLU A 169 -5.87 -10.05 11.23
N THR A 170 -5.72 -10.62 12.40
CA THR A 170 -6.83 -11.27 13.13
C THR A 170 -6.98 -10.76 14.55
N ALA A 171 -6.01 -9.98 15.04
CA ALA A 171 -5.99 -9.44 16.38
C ALA A 171 -6.57 -8.02 16.39
N PHE A 172 -7.82 -7.91 16.85
CA PHE A 172 -8.54 -6.65 16.97
C PHE A 172 -8.94 -6.38 18.42
N ASP A 173 -8.75 -5.16 18.89
CA ASP A 173 -9.21 -4.73 20.22
C ASP A 173 -10.64 -4.21 20.18
N SER A 174 -11.13 -3.83 19.00
CA SER A 174 -12.51 -3.41 18.76
C SER A 174 -12.99 -4.03 17.46
N SER A 175 -14.16 -4.65 17.48
CA SER A 175 -14.66 -5.41 16.33
C SER A 175 -16.20 -5.37 16.30
N THR A 176 -16.72 -4.90 15.16
CA THR A 176 -18.14 -5.03 14.78
C THR A 176 -18.16 -5.55 13.34
N ASP A 177 -18.78 -6.70 13.12
CA ASP A 177 -18.83 -7.32 11.81
C ASP A 177 -20.00 -6.78 10.97
N LEU A 178 -19.73 -6.48 9.70
CA LEU A 178 -20.76 -6.07 8.75
C LEU A 178 -21.73 -7.24 8.47
N THR A 179 -23.01 -7.02 8.65
CA THR A 179 -24.04 -8.05 8.39
C THR A 179 -24.62 -7.98 6.98
N SER A 180 -24.63 -6.80 6.37
CA SER A 180 -25.14 -6.59 5.00
C SER A 180 -24.35 -7.39 3.95
N THR A 181 -25.04 -7.80 2.89
CA THR A 181 -24.46 -8.49 1.74
C THR A 181 -24.24 -7.59 0.52
N SER A 182 -24.63 -6.31 0.65
CA SER A 182 -24.50 -5.31 -0.41
C SER A 182 -24.37 -3.91 0.20
N GLN A 183 -23.38 -3.15 -0.22
CA GLN A 183 -23.13 -1.77 0.22
C GLN A 183 -22.54 -0.93 -0.92
N GLN A 184 -23.01 0.29 -1.06
CA GLN A 184 -22.55 1.21 -2.11
C GLN A 184 -21.08 1.62 -1.95
N PHE A 185 -20.60 1.74 -0.73
CA PHE A 185 -19.19 2.10 -0.48
C PHE A 185 -18.17 1.10 -1.05
N VAL A 186 -18.57 -0.15 -1.30
CA VAL A 186 -17.68 -1.23 -1.75
C VAL A 186 -17.03 -0.91 -3.09
N GLY A 187 -17.79 -0.43 -4.05
CA GLY A 187 -17.28 -0.06 -5.37
C GLY A 187 -17.37 1.44 -5.66
N GLY A 188 -17.71 2.25 -4.66
CA GLY A 188 -17.88 3.69 -4.83
C GLY A 188 -19.05 4.07 -5.74
N GLY A 189 -20.11 3.26 -5.75
CA GLY A 189 -21.30 3.53 -6.56
C GLY A 189 -22.20 4.61 -5.96
N GLY A 190 -23.17 5.07 -6.75
CA GLY A 190 -24.12 6.07 -6.32
C GLY A 190 -23.47 7.44 -6.05
N SER A 191 -23.63 7.95 -4.83
CA SER A 191 -23.06 9.24 -4.42
C SER A 191 -21.71 9.11 -3.68
N TYR A 192 -21.14 7.91 -3.61
CA TYR A 192 -19.86 7.71 -2.93
C TYR A 192 -18.70 8.14 -3.81
N ASN A 193 -17.87 9.01 -3.27
CA ASN A 193 -16.65 9.53 -3.89
C ASN A 193 -15.43 8.97 -3.17
N PHE A 194 -14.29 8.93 -3.84
CA PHE A 194 -13.06 8.46 -3.24
C PHE A 194 -12.17 9.62 -2.80
N THR A 195 -11.60 9.50 -1.60
CA THR A 195 -10.60 10.43 -1.08
C THR A 195 -9.41 9.66 -0.55
N ILE A 196 -8.20 10.10 -0.88
CA ILE A 196 -6.92 9.56 -0.41
C ILE A 196 -6.22 10.65 0.39
N GLY A 197 -5.77 10.31 1.60
CA GLY A 197 -4.98 11.21 2.44
C GLY A 197 -5.78 12.20 3.27
N ARG A 198 -7.11 12.09 3.32
CA ARG A 198 -7.96 13.01 4.10
C ARG A 198 -9.31 12.40 4.43
N HIS A 199 -9.89 12.82 5.57
CA HIS A 199 -11.33 12.69 5.85
C HIS A 199 -12.06 13.96 5.39
N PRO A 200 -13.06 13.89 4.47
CA PRO A 200 -13.72 15.07 3.91
C PRO A 200 -14.39 16.01 4.92
N SER A 201 -14.79 15.50 6.09
CA SER A 201 -15.46 16.28 7.13
C SER A 201 -14.57 16.66 8.33
N SER A 202 -13.26 16.42 8.27
CA SER A 202 -12.34 16.74 9.37
C SER A 202 -10.92 17.03 8.88
N ASP A 203 -10.07 17.56 9.76
CA ASP A 203 -8.67 17.88 9.49
C ASP A 203 -7.73 16.67 9.76
N ALA A 204 -8.21 15.44 9.54
CA ALA A 204 -7.40 14.24 9.67
C ALA A 204 -6.63 13.94 8.38
N TYR A 205 -5.67 14.80 8.06
CA TYR A 205 -4.80 14.63 6.90
C TYR A 205 -3.74 13.56 7.15
N TYR A 206 -3.38 12.84 6.11
CA TYR A 206 -2.29 11.88 6.15
C TYR A 206 -0.93 12.61 6.10
N ASP A 207 0.05 12.12 6.88
CA ASP A 207 1.43 12.59 6.86
C ASP A 207 2.37 11.40 6.62
N GLY A 208 2.97 11.36 5.43
CA GLY A 208 3.82 10.25 5.00
C GLY A 208 3.83 10.01 3.51
N TYR A 209 4.20 8.80 3.13
CA TYR A 209 4.37 8.39 1.74
C TYR A 209 3.40 7.27 1.39
N MET A 210 2.87 7.30 0.17
CA MET A 210 2.07 6.23 -0.42
C MET A 210 2.64 5.84 -1.77
N ALA A 211 2.63 4.55 -2.08
CA ALA A 211 3.10 4.01 -3.35
C ALA A 211 2.19 2.85 -3.79
N GLU A 212 2.17 2.55 -5.08
CA GLU A 212 1.43 1.42 -5.64
C GLU A 212 0.00 1.34 -5.11
N TYR A 213 -0.72 2.45 -5.22
CA TYR A 213 -2.08 2.53 -4.70
C TYR A 213 -3.07 1.98 -5.71
N VAL A 214 -3.71 0.88 -5.36
CA VAL A 214 -4.61 0.12 -6.22
C VAL A 214 -6.00 0.00 -5.60
N PHE A 215 -7.01 0.26 -6.38
CA PHE A 215 -8.39 -0.12 -6.09
C PHE A 215 -8.92 -1.01 -7.21
N VAL A 216 -9.41 -2.19 -6.85
CA VAL A 216 -10.05 -3.12 -7.80
C VAL A 216 -11.53 -3.21 -7.45
N ASP A 217 -12.36 -2.71 -8.35
CA ASP A 217 -13.81 -2.78 -8.26
C ASP A 217 -14.33 -4.12 -8.80
N GLY A 218 -15.16 -4.79 -8.03
CA GLY A 218 -15.83 -6.03 -8.43
C GLY A 218 -15.07 -7.33 -8.12
N GLN A 219 -13.85 -7.27 -7.59
CA GLN A 219 -13.06 -8.47 -7.28
C GLN A 219 -12.48 -8.43 -5.86
N ALA A 220 -12.50 -9.58 -5.18
CA ALA A 220 -11.87 -9.82 -3.89
C ALA A 220 -10.56 -10.59 -4.12
N LEU A 221 -9.48 -9.86 -4.37
CA LEU A 221 -8.17 -10.42 -4.70
C LEU A 221 -7.34 -10.66 -3.43
N ALA A 222 -6.53 -11.71 -3.45
CA ALA A 222 -5.59 -11.99 -2.38
C ALA A 222 -4.41 -10.98 -2.39
N PRO A 223 -3.74 -10.71 -1.24
CA PRO A 223 -2.61 -9.79 -1.19
C PRO A 223 -1.45 -10.19 -2.11
N THR A 224 -1.35 -11.47 -2.46
CA THR A 224 -0.35 -12.00 -3.42
C THR A 224 -0.55 -11.50 -4.87
N SER A 225 -1.66 -10.80 -5.15
CA SER A 225 -1.86 -10.09 -6.42
C SER A 225 -1.07 -8.77 -6.48
N PHE A 226 -0.61 -8.23 -5.33
CA PHE A 226 -0.01 -6.91 -5.19
C PHE A 226 1.39 -6.95 -4.56
N GLY A 227 1.75 -8.04 -3.95
CA GLY A 227 3.04 -8.27 -3.32
C GLY A 227 3.37 -9.76 -3.29
N GLU A 228 4.60 -10.06 -2.97
CA GLU A 228 5.11 -11.42 -2.85
C GLU A 228 6.21 -11.49 -1.79
N GLU A 229 6.47 -12.67 -1.26
CA GLU A 229 7.59 -12.90 -0.38
C GLU A 229 8.86 -13.07 -1.23
N ASN A 230 9.86 -12.25 -0.97
CA ASN A 230 11.17 -12.41 -1.59
C ASN A 230 11.78 -13.73 -1.12
N SER A 231 12.05 -14.63 -2.05
CA SER A 231 12.50 -16.00 -1.76
C SER A 231 13.87 -16.07 -1.08
N GLN A 232 14.67 -15.00 -1.17
CA GLN A 232 16.01 -14.96 -0.59
C GLN A 232 16.01 -14.35 0.81
N THR A 233 15.16 -13.33 1.05
CA THR A 233 15.15 -12.57 2.31
C THR A 233 13.98 -12.89 3.21
N GLY A 234 12.92 -13.52 2.68
CA GLY A 234 11.64 -13.70 3.37
C GLY A 234 10.87 -12.40 3.61
N ILE A 235 11.31 -11.29 3.02
CA ILE A 235 10.64 -9.99 3.16
C ILE A 235 9.51 -9.89 2.13
N TRP A 236 8.38 -9.34 2.56
CA TRP A 236 7.27 -9.01 1.66
C TRP A 236 7.62 -7.80 0.82
N VAL A 237 7.58 -7.94 -0.51
CA VAL A 237 7.98 -6.91 -1.48
C VAL A 237 6.86 -6.63 -2.48
N PRO A 238 6.86 -5.46 -3.15
CA PRO A 238 5.89 -5.13 -4.19
C PRO A 238 5.95 -6.09 -5.38
N LYS A 239 4.80 -6.27 -6.03
CA LYS A 239 4.63 -7.04 -7.24
C LYS A 239 3.91 -6.22 -8.30
N SER A 240 4.29 -6.39 -9.56
CA SER A 240 3.61 -5.74 -10.68
C SER A 240 2.13 -6.12 -10.74
N VAL A 241 1.28 -5.12 -10.90
CA VAL A 241 -0.17 -5.26 -11.08
C VAL A 241 -0.59 -5.34 -12.54
N THR A 242 0.38 -5.48 -13.45
CA THR A 242 0.11 -5.63 -14.89
C THR A 242 -0.80 -6.83 -15.15
N GLY A 243 -1.85 -6.62 -15.94
CA GLY A 243 -2.82 -7.66 -16.29
C GLY A 243 -3.98 -7.81 -15.31
N LEU A 244 -4.08 -7.01 -14.27
CA LEU A 244 -5.29 -6.94 -13.46
C LEU A 244 -6.42 -6.25 -14.23
N THR A 245 -7.64 -6.68 -13.97
CA THR A 245 -8.86 -5.97 -14.41
C THR A 245 -9.36 -5.14 -13.25
N PHE A 246 -9.38 -3.83 -13.40
CA PHE A 246 -9.66 -2.91 -12.29
C PHE A 246 -11.15 -2.66 -12.04
N GLY A 247 -12.04 -2.96 -13.03
CA GLY A 247 -13.48 -2.71 -12.92
C GLY A 247 -13.83 -1.23 -13.14
N THR A 248 -15.11 -0.88 -12.99
CA THR A 248 -15.65 0.44 -13.42
C THR A 248 -15.00 1.62 -12.68
N ASN A 249 -14.93 1.54 -11.35
CA ASN A 249 -14.36 2.59 -10.51
C ASN A 249 -12.92 2.29 -10.05
N GLY A 250 -12.34 1.18 -10.53
CA GLY A 250 -10.99 0.77 -10.19
C GLY A 250 -9.93 1.70 -10.77
N PHE A 251 -8.79 1.82 -10.08
CA PHE A 251 -7.67 2.67 -10.47
C PHE A 251 -6.34 2.11 -10.01
N TYR A 252 -5.25 2.63 -10.57
CA TYR A 252 -3.88 2.36 -10.15
C TYR A 252 -3.06 3.64 -10.17
N GLN A 253 -2.59 4.06 -9.00
CA GLN A 253 -1.72 5.23 -8.81
C GLN A 253 -0.29 4.77 -8.54
N ASN A 254 0.59 4.88 -9.52
CA ASN A 254 2.03 4.56 -9.39
C ASN A 254 2.89 5.82 -9.19
N TYR A 255 2.29 7.00 -9.29
CA TYR A 255 2.91 8.32 -9.10
C TYR A 255 4.14 8.57 -10.00
N SER A 256 4.22 7.95 -11.17
CA SER A 256 5.37 8.10 -12.07
C SER A 256 5.39 9.42 -12.83
N ASN A 257 4.23 10.07 -13.01
CA ASN A 257 4.10 11.34 -13.70
C ASN A 257 4.05 12.52 -12.73
N SER A 258 5.18 13.20 -12.52
CA SER A 258 5.26 14.37 -11.63
C SER A 258 4.42 15.57 -12.11
N GLY A 259 4.04 15.62 -13.38
CA GLY A 259 3.17 16.64 -13.94
C GLY A 259 1.68 16.36 -13.73
N ALA A 260 1.32 15.12 -13.35
CA ALA A 260 -0.05 14.67 -13.14
C ALA A 260 -0.10 13.62 -12.02
N LEU A 261 0.09 14.06 -10.77
CA LEU A 261 0.20 13.19 -9.59
C LEU A 261 -1.08 12.39 -9.27
N GLY A 262 -2.20 12.75 -9.87
CA GLY A 262 -3.48 12.04 -9.76
C GLY A 262 -3.79 11.13 -10.95
N GLU A 263 -2.85 10.93 -11.90
CA GLU A 263 -3.06 10.12 -13.10
C GLU A 263 -3.31 8.65 -12.76
N ASP A 264 -4.32 8.06 -13.40
CA ASP A 264 -4.69 6.65 -13.27
C ASP A 264 -4.00 5.79 -14.33
N PHE A 265 -3.18 4.85 -13.91
CA PHE A 265 -2.44 3.92 -14.76
C PHE A 265 -3.16 2.57 -14.97
N SER A 266 -4.41 2.45 -14.54
CA SER A 266 -5.21 1.22 -14.75
C SER A 266 -5.73 1.06 -16.18
N GLY A 267 -5.76 2.16 -16.94
CA GLY A 267 -6.38 2.25 -18.27
C GLY A 267 -7.88 2.59 -18.25
N ASN A 268 -8.43 2.94 -17.08
CA ASN A 268 -9.83 3.34 -16.93
C ASN A 268 -10.03 4.85 -17.01
N ASP A 269 -8.94 5.65 -17.04
CA ASP A 269 -8.95 7.11 -16.95
C ASP A 269 -9.68 7.63 -15.69
N ASN A 270 -9.53 6.90 -14.60
CA ASN A 270 -10.12 7.21 -13.30
C ASN A 270 -9.21 8.15 -12.49
N ASP A 271 -8.79 9.26 -13.10
CA ASP A 271 -7.88 10.25 -12.53
C ASP A 271 -8.42 10.92 -11.27
N PHE A 272 -7.52 11.26 -10.38
CA PHE A 272 -7.80 12.02 -9.17
C PHE A 272 -7.48 13.50 -9.34
N THR A 273 -8.32 14.34 -8.79
CA THR A 273 -8.03 15.77 -8.60
C THR A 273 -6.99 15.90 -7.48
N VAL A 274 -5.90 16.58 -7.81
CA VAL A 274 -4.80 16.86 -6.89
C VAL A 274 -5.10 18.12 -6.08
N ASN A 275 -4.94 18.06 -4.77
CA ASN A 275 -5.16 19.19 -3.88
C ASN A 275 -3.89 19.44 -3.05
N ASN A 276 -3.33 20.62 -3.19
CA ASN A 276 -2.12 21.17 -2.55
C ASN A 276 -0.80 20.46 -2.90
N LEU A 277 -0.83 19.25 -3.42
CA LEU A 277 0.36 18.52 -3.89
C LEU A 277 0.95 19.16 -5.16
N THR A 278 2.26 19.12 -5.28
CA THR A 278 3.05 19.65 -6.40
C THR A 278 4.02 18.59 -6.92
N SER A 279 4.68 18.84 -8.03
CA SER A 279 5.70 17.92 -8.56
C SER A 279 6.85 17.64 -7.59
N LEU A 280 7.05 18.46 -6.56
CA LEU A 280 8.06 18.28 -5.52
C LEU A 280 7.67 17.21 -4.49
N ASP A 281 6.41 16.81 -4.47
CA ASP A 281 5.90 15.78 -3.56
C ASP A 281 6.05 14.37 -4.14
N GLN A 282 6.42 14.25 -5.41
CA GLN A 282 6.91 12.97 -5.96
C GLN A 282 8.26 12.63 -5.32
N SER A 283 8.41 11.40 -4.85
CA SER A 283 9.62 10.94 -4.17
C SER A 283 10.12 9.63 -4.77
N THR A 284 11.43 9.42 -4.72
CA THR A 284 12.10 8.15 -5.05
C THR A 284 12.25 7.23 -3.82
N ASP A 285 11.86 7.67 -2.63
CA ASP A 285 11.74 6.81 -1.46
C ASP A 285 10.54 5.88 -1.66
N SER A 286 10.79 4.63 -1.95
CA SER A 286 9.80 3.64 -2.38
C SER A 286 10.01 2.30 -1.69
N PRO A 287 8.96 1.46 -1.57
CA PRO A 287 9.11 0.11 -1.02
C PRO A 287 9.95 -0.78 -1.96
N SER A 288 10.80 -1.62 -1.36
CA SER A 288 11.73 -2.53 -2.07
C SER A 288 11.89 -3.86 -1.33
#